data_67bc47b895632ef481720ca1cdefd537
#
_entry.id   67bc47b895632ef481720ca1cdefd537
#
_cell.length_a   1.000
_cell.length_b   1.000
_cell.length_c   1.000
_cell.angle_alpha   90.00
_cell.angle_beta   90.00
_cell.angle_gamma   90.00
#
_symmetry.space_group_name_H-M   'P 1'
#
loop_
_entity.id
_entity.type
_entity.pdbx_description
1 polymer ?
#
loop_
_entity_poly.entity_id
_entity_poly.type
_entity_poly.pdbx_seq_one_letter_code
_entity_poly.pdbx_strand_id
1 'polypeptide(L)'
;MFQAVLAVSPSLSWDDDLPLRQAKSFGNPHGTLSLTLFVAMADEEEGDPKPTRLDRLEQSLQGTSIEGLDWYVKRMPDENHGSVVLRAHYWGLREVFEPWSLQPDPETGLLAEGMDELQAHYAKLSKRYGFEVVPSEDSVNRIGYQFLGREDYDRAVEFFKYNVKLYPNSANVYDSLGEAFENAGKLDEALANYSRAVDNAPKIGDDRLPIFTENRDRVKDLLEQQEQG
;
A
#
# COMPACT_ATOMS: atom_id res chain seq x y z
N MET A 1 -15.85 -6.28 13.01
CA MET A 1 -15.20 -5.52 14.10
C MET A 1 -14.46 -4.35 13.43
N PHE A 2 -14.40 -3.16 14.04
CA PHE A 2 -13.62 -2.06 13.46
C PHE A 2 -12.13 -2.35 13.58
N GLN A 3 -11.35 -2.09 12.52
CA GLN A 3 -9.89 -2.26 12.50
C GLN A 3 -9.12 -0.97 12.76
N ALA A 4 -9.80 0.16 12.82
CA ALA A 4 -9.19 1.43 13.18
C ALA A 4 -10.14 2.26 14.05
N VAL A 5 -9.57 2.94 15.03
CA VAL A 5 -10.25 3.91 15.89
C VAL A 5 -9.45 5.20 15.91
N LEU A 6 -10.10 6.31 15.55
CA LEU A 6 -9.55 7.64 15.67
C LEU A 6 -10.26 8.33 16.84
N ALA A 7 -9.55 8.48 17.96
CA ALA A 7 -10.02 9.19 19.15
C ALA A 7 -9.49 10.64 19.09
N VAL A 8 -10.38 11.57 18.80
CA VAL A 8 -10.07 13.00 18.63
C VAL A 8 -10.52 13.75 19.86
N SER A 9 -9.60 14.39 20.57
CA SER A 9 -9.83 15.06 21.85
C SER A 9 -10.72 14.24 22.80
N PRO A 10 -10.34 12.98 23.07
CA PRO A 10 -11.20 12.12 23.90
C PRO A 10 -11.26 12.64 25.33
N SER A 11 -12.44 12.57 25.94
CA SER A 11 -12.67 12.96 27.33
C SER A 11 -12.02 11.95 28.28
N LEU A 12 -10.70 12.04 28.46
CA LEU A 12 -9.92 11.12 29.32
C LEU A 12 -10.25 11.26 30.81
N SER A 13 -10.85 12.40 31.20
CA SER A 13 -11.30 12.68 32.58
C SER A 13 -12.68 12.12 32.92
N TRP A 14 -13.39 11.55 31.91
CA TRP A 14 -14.74 11.07 32.13
C TRP A 14 -14.81 9.98 33.19
N ASP A 15 -15.83 10.04 34.06
CA ASP A 15 -16.09 9.09 35.13
C ASP A 15 -14.84 8.73 35.96
N ASP A 16 -14.22 9.74 36.54
CA ASP A 16 -13.01 9.61 37.38
C ASP A 16 -11.89 8.85 36.67
N ASP A 17 -11.50 9.34 35.48
CA ASP A 17 -10.46 8.78 34.63
C ASP A 17 -10.75 7.31 34.18
N LEU A 18 -12.01 6.94 33.98
CA LEU A 18 -12.40 5.58 33.56
C LEU A 18 -11.62 5.09 32.33
N PRO A 19 -11.42 5.89 31.25
CA PRO A 19 -10.66 5.44 30.10
C PRO A 19 -9.20 5.02 30.44
N LEU A 20 -8.57 5.73 31.38
CA LEU A 20 -7.22 5.42 31.85
C LEU A 20 -7.19 4.18 32.74
N ARG A 21 -8.21 4.00 33.62
CA ARG A 21 -8.34 2.77 34.42
C ARG A 21 -8.54 1.55 33.55
N GLN A 22 -9.37 1.68 32.50
CA GLN A 22 -9.61 0.60 31.53
C GLN A 22 -8.35 0.30 30.70
N ALA A 23 -7.62 1.34 30.24
CA ALA A 23 -6.37 1.15 29.52
C ALA A 23 -5.32 0.35 30.31
N LYS A 24 -5.22 0.61 31.63
CA LYS A 24 -4.32 -0.14 32.52
C LYS A 24 -4.72 -1.61 32.73
N SER A 25 -6.02 -1.88 32.70
CA SER A 25 -6.58 -3.22 32.89
C SER A 25 -6.86 -3.96 31.59
N PHE A 26 -6.55 -3.36 30.45
CA PHE A 26 -6.74 -3.95 29.13
C PHE A 26 -5.76 -5.13 28.96
N GLY A 27 -6.10 -6.22 29.63
CA GLY A 27 -5.40 -7.50 29.49
C GLY A 27 -5.69 -8.08 28.10
N ASN A 28 -4.86 -9.02 27.70
CA ASN A 28 -4.95 -9.68 26.39
C ASN A 28 -6.39 -10.17 26.15
N PRO A 29 -7.18 -9.51 25.27
CA PRO A 29 -8.50 -10.00 24.95
C PRO A 29 -8.36 -11.39 24.31
N HIS A 30 -9.30 -12.27 24.57
CA HIS A 30 -9.31 -13.60 23.97
C HIS A 30 -9.31 -13.52 22.44
N GLY A 31 -8.13 -13.61 21.83
CA GLY A 31 -7.94 -13.55 20.37
C GLY A 31 -6.88 -12.53 19.92
N THR A 32 -6.44 -12.68 18.70
CA THR A 32 -5.51 -11.74 18.05
C THR A 32 -6.29 -10.47 17.72
N LEU A 33 -5.85 -9.32 18.24
CA LEU A 33 -6.35 -8.02 17.78
C LEU A 33 -5.78 -7.73 16.38
N SER A 34 -6.54 -6.99 15.62
CA SER A 34 -6.06 -6.30 14.42
C SER A 34 -6.69 -4.90 14.48
N LEU A 35 -6.06 -4.02 15.26
CA LEU A 35 -6.60 -2.70 15.56
C LEU A 35 -5.51 -1.64 15.50
N THR A 36 -5.80 -0.57 14.76
CA THR A 36 -5.01 0.67 14.82
C THR A 36 -5.76 1.69 15.69
N LEU A 37 -5.13 2.15 16.76
CA LEU A 37 -5.63 3.21 17.61
C LEU A 37 -4.83 4.49 17.37
N PHE A 38 -5.49 5.52 16.89
CA PHE A 38 -4.91 6.86 16.80
C PHE A 38 -5.60 7.77 17.81
N VAL A 39 -4.83 8.40 18.69
CA VAL A 39 -5.32 9.35 19.69
C VAL A 39 -4.70 10.71 19.39
N ALA A 40 -5.53 11.71 19.17
CA ALA A 40 -5.08 13.09 19.01
C ALA A 40 -5.69 13.97 20.11
N MET A 41 -4.86 14.83 20.69
CA MET A 41 -5.29 15.81 21.70
C MET A 41 -4.84 17.21 21.29
N ALA A 42 -5.77 18.17 21.36
CA ALA A 42 -5.46 19.59 21.26
C ALA A 42 -4.80 20.11 22.55
N ASP A 43 -4.53 21.40 22.61
CA ASP A 43 -4.06 22.08 23.82
C ASP A 43 -5.21 22.30 24.82
N GLU A 44 -5.72 21.20 25.36
CA GLU A 44 -6.81 21.17 26.34
C GLU A 44 -6.31 20.77 27.73
N GLU A 45 -5.00 20.54 27.86
CA GLU A 45 -4.38 20.07 29.09
C GLU A 45 -3.91 21.24 29.99
N GLU A 46 -4.32 22.47 29.66
CA GLU A 46 -4.04 23.63 30.50
C GLU A 46 -4.66 23.45 31.89
N GLY A 47 -3.78 23.34 32.89
CA GLY A 47 -4.20 23.05 34.26
C GLY A 47 -4.27 21.57 34.64
N ASP A 48 -4.03 20.65 33.73
CA ASP A 48 -3.95 19.23 34.07
C ASP A 48 -2.64 18.93 34.83
N PRO A 49 -2.67 18.17 35.94
CA PRO A 49 -1.48 17.83 36.70
C PRO A 49 -0.51 16.99 35.86
N LYS A 50 0.80 17.23 36.04
CA LYS A 50 1.81 16.41 35.37
C LYS A 50 2.08 15.12 36.13
N PRO A 51 2.21 13.95 35.50
CA PRO A 51 1.94 13.72 34.04
C PRO A 51 0.48 13.93 33.70
N THR A 52 0.23 14.51 32.50
CA THR A 52 -1.12 14.75 32.02
C THR A 52 -1.91 13.45 31.82
N ARG A 53 -3.21 13.54 31.57
CA ARG A 53 -4.03 12.35 31.28
C ARG A 53 -3.58 11.66 30.01
N LEU A 54 -3.18 12.42 29.00
CA LEU A 54 -2.60 11.86 27.77
C LEU A 54 -1.28 11.16 28.02
N ASP A 55 -0.38 11.75 28.84
CA ASP A 55 0.89 11.11 29.23
C ASP A 55 0.64 9.77 29.95
N ARG A 56 -0.36 9.72 30.83
CA ARG A 56 -0.72 8.49 31.54
C ARG A 56 -1.33 7.42 30.64
N LEU A 57 -2.12 7.82 29.62
CA LEU A 57 -2.62 6.92 28.60
C LEU A 57 -1.46 6.32 27.79
N GLU A 58 -0.56 7.17 27.30
CA GLU A 58 0.60 6.76 26.52
C GLU A 58 1.51 5.79 27.32
N GLN A 59 1.81 6.10 28.58
CA GLN A 59 2.54 5.19 29.47
C GLN A 59 1.83 3.84 29.66
N SER A 60 0.50 3.86 29.76
CA SER A 60 -0.28 2.61 29.89
C SER A 60 -0.21 1.77 28.60
N LEU A 61 -0.26 2.40 27.42
CA LEU A 61 -0.12 1.72 26.14
C LEU A 61 1.30 1.17 25.92
N GLN A 62 2.33 1.93 26.32
CA GLN A 62 3.73 1.49 26.27
C GLN A 62 4.01 0.30 27.18
N GLY A 63 3.36 0.26 28.35
CA GLY A 63 3.50 -0.83 29.31
C GLY A 63 2.73 -2.11 28.96
N THR A 64 1.91 -2.08 27.92
CA THR A 64 1.06 -3.22 27.50
C THR A 64 1.55 -3.77 26.17
N SER A 65 2.03 -5.02 26.17
CA SER A 65 2.33 -5.75 24.93
C SER A 65 1.06 -6.44 24.45
N ILE A 66 0.21 -5.74 23.70
CA ILE A 66 -1.00 -6.29 23.11
C ILE A 66 -0.70 -6.66 21.66
N GLU A 67 -0.63 -7.96 21.37
CA GLU A 67 -0.38 -8.43 20.03
C GLU A 67 -1.51 -7.97 19.05
N GLY A 68 -1.12 -7.31 17.96
CA GLY A 68 -2.03 -6.82 16.95
C GLY A 68 -2.71 -5.48 17.26
N LEU A 69 -2.23 -4.76 18.28
CA LEU A 69 -2.57 -3.36 18.52
C LEU A 69 -1.44 -2.45 18.05
N ASP A 70 -1.67 -1.71 16.98
CA ASP A 70 -0.84 -0.57 16.59
C ASP A 70 -1.45 0.70 17.20
N TRP A 71 -0.65 1.51 17.90
CA TRP A 71 -1.18 2.74 18.48
C TRP A 71 -0.27 3.94 18.24
N TYR A 72 -0.90 5.11 18.13
CA TYR A 72 -0.26 6.39 17.85
C TYR A 72 -0.90 7.47 18.71
N VAL A 73 -0.07 8.30 19.35
CA VAL A 73 -0.51 9.47 20.12
C VAL A 73 0.06 10.72 19.48
N LYS A 74 -0.80 11.70 19.17
CA LYS A 74 -0.39 12.96 18.57
C LYS A 74 -0.92 14.15 19.36
N ARG A 75 0.02 14.96 19.85
CA ARG A 75 -0.28 16.25 20.50
C ARG A 75 -0.34 17.35 19.45
N MET A 76 -1.34 18.20 19.56
CA MET A 76 -1.60 19.33 18.65
C MET A 76 -1.75 20.62 19.46
N PRO A 77 -0.63 21.18 19.97
CA PRO A 77 -0.67 22.32 20.89
C PRO A 77 -1.16 23.62 20.23
N ASP A 78 -1.15 23.69 18.90
CA ASP A 78 -1.64 24.87 18.17
C ASP A 78 -3.15 24.80 17.88
N GLU A 79 -3.83 23.74 18.34
CA GLU A 79 -5.25 23.51 18.11
C GLU A 79 -6.05 23.57 19.44
N ASN A 80 -7.33 23.90 19.31
CA ASN A 80 -8.31 23.76 20.40
C ASN A 80 -9.29 22.62 20.08
N HIS A 81 -10.19 22.32 21.01
CA HIS A 81 -11.18 21.24 20.87
C HIS A 81 -12.00 21.30 19.58
N GLY A 82 -12.35 22.48 19.11
CA GLY A 82 -13.12 22.65 17.88
C GLY A 82 -12.28 22.54 16.61
N SER A 83 -11.05 23.07 16.62
CA SER A 83 -10.20 23.13 15.42
C SER A 83 -9.43 21.84 15.18
N VAL A 84 -9.13 21.06 16.20
CA VAL A 84 -8.34 19.83 16.12
C VAL A 84 -8.96 18.75 15.24
N VAL A 85 -10.29 18.75 15.10
CA VAL A 85 -11.04 17.65 14.47
C VAL A 85 -10.55 17.36 13.05
N LEU A 86 -10.43 18.37 12.20
CA LEU A 86 -10.03 18.19 10.81
C LEU A 86 -8.57 17.68 10.69
N ARG A 87 -7.67 18.30 11.45
CA ARG A 87 -6.25 17.92 11.44
C ARG A 87 -6.03 16.54 12.03
N ALA A 88 -6.74 16.20 13.10
CA ALA A 88 -6.64 14.88 13.72
C ALA A 88 -7.13 13.77 12.77
N HIS A 89 -8.23 13.98 12.05
CA HIS A 89 -8.68 13.02 11.03
C HIS A 89 -7.66 12.87 9.91
N TYR A 90 -7.09 13.96 9.41
CA TYR A 90 -6.05 13.90 8.38
C TYR A 90 -4.85 13.05 8.84
N TRP A 91 -4.30 13.31 10.01
CA TRP A 91 -3.16 12.57 10.54
C TRP A 91 -3.52 11.14 10.89
N GLY A 92 -4.69 10.92 11.51
CA GLY A 92 -5.15 9.58 11.85
C GLY A 92 -5.35 8.69 10.62
N LEU A 93 -5.94 9.22 9.56
CA LEU A 93 -6.07 8.49 8.29
C LEU A 93 -4.70 8.20 7.66
N ARG A 94 -3.75 9.13 7.75
CA ARG A 94 -2.38 8.86 7.30
C ARG A 94 -1.74 7.69 8.04
N GLU A 95 -1.81 7.66 9.38
CA GLU A 95 -1.24 6.57 10.19
C GLU A 95 -1.94 5.22 9.89
N VAL A 96 -3.26 5.25 9.68
CA VAL A 96 -4.01 4.05 9.32
C VAL A 96 -3.60 3.51 7.96
N PHE A 97 -3.44 4.40 6.94
CA PHE A 97 -3.23 4.01 5.55
C PHE A 97 -1.78 4.17 5.05
N GLU A 98 -0.88 4.72 5.87
CA GLU A 98 0.54 4.82 5.50
C GLU A 98 1.14 3.47 5.06
N PRO A 99 0.87 2.34 5.75
CA PRO A 99 1.39 1.05 5.32
C PRO A 99 0.85 0.55 3.98
N TRP A 100 -0.19 1.19 3.42
CA TRP A 100 -0.75 0.81 2.11
C TRP A 100 0.22 1.04 0.96
N SER A 101 1.06 2.07 1.08
CA SER A 101 2.04 2.40 0.06
C SER A 101 3.35 1.67 0.28
N LEU A 102 3.83 0.98 -0.75
CA LEU A 102 5.20 0.48 -0.78
C LEU A 102 6.16 1.68 -0.70
N GLN A 103 7.07 1.62 0.25
CA GLN A 103 8.14 2.61 0.37
C GLN A 103 9.38 2.08 -0.34
N PRO A 104 10.06 2.90 -1.15
CA PRO A 104 11.30 2.47 -1.77
C PRO A 104 12.37 2.23 -0.70
N ASP A 105 13.10 1.14 -0.87
CA ASP A 105 14.28 0.87 -0.05
C ASP A 105 15.29 2.03 -0.18
N PRO A 106 15.81 2.58 0.92
CA PRO A 106 16.67 3.76 0.88
C PRO A 106 18.00 3.55 0.15
N GLU A 107 18.50 2.32 0.10
CA GLU A 107 19.81 2.00 -0.49
C GLU A 107 19.66 1.64 -1.97
N THR A 108 18.65 0.85 -2.30
CA THR A 108 18.45 0.34 -3.66
C THR A 108 17.47 1.18 -4.49
N GLY A 109 16.57 1.91 -3.84
CA GLY A 109 15.45 2.63 -4.46
C GLY A 109 14.37 1.71 -5.04
N LEU A 110 14.45 0.40 -4.79
CA LEU A 110 13.44 -0.57 -5.23
C LEU A 110 12.21 -0.52 -4.32
N LEU A 111 11.03 -0.68 -4.91
CA LEU A 111 9.77 -0.81 -4.18
C LEU A 111 9.57 -2.22 -3.62
N ALA A 112 10.19 -3.22 -4.23
CA ALA A 112 10.31 -4.57 -3.74
C ALA A 112 11.54 -5.21 -4.40
N GLU A 113 12.32 -5.98 -3.66
CA GLU A 113 13.49 -6.69 -4.20
C GLU A 113 13.11 -7.97 -4.93
N GLY A 114 11.91 -8.51 -4.68
CA GLY A 114 11.39 -9.71 -5.30
C GLY A 114 9.90 -9.92 -5.08
N MET A 115 9.37 -10.95 -5.73
CA MET A 115 7.94 -11.30 -5.66
C MET A 115 7.51 -11.67 -4.24
N ASP A 116 8.35 -12.39 -3.50
CA ASP A 116 8.05 -12.82 -2.13
C ASP A 116 7.85 -11.61 -1.20
N GLU A 117 8.65 -10.56 -1.34
CA GLU A 117 8.52 -9.35 -0.55
C GLU A 117 7.22 -8.61 -0.87
N LEU A 118 6.89 -8.45 -2.17
CA LEU A 118 5.63 -7.87 -2.59
C LEU A 118 4.43 -8.64 -2.00
N GLN A 119 4.43 -9.95 -2.14
CA GLN A 119 3.34 -10.81 -1.63
C GLN A 119 3.23 -10.75 -0.11
N ALA A 120 4.36 -10.76 0.60
CA ALA A 120 4.38 -10.64 2.06
C ALA A 120 3.83 -9.29 2.54
N HIS A 121 4.16 -8.19 1.85
CA HIS A 121 3.61 -6.87 2.14
C HIS A 121 2.08 -6.86 2.04
N TYR A 122 1.51 -7.33 0.93
CA TYR A 122 0.06 -7.34 0.71
C TYR A 122 -0.67 -8.37 1.58
N ALA A 123 -0.04 -9.48 1.92
CA ALA A 123 -0.57 -10.42 2.91
C ALA A 123 -0.66 -9.78 4.31
N LYS A 124 0.35 -9.00 4.71
CA LYS A 124 0.34 -8.23 5.96
C LYS A 124 -0.77 -7.18 5.98
N LEU A 125 -0.96 -6.46 4.86
CA LEU A 125 -2.07 -5.51 4.73
C LEU A 125 -3.43 -6.21 4.83
N SER A 126 -3.61 -7.33 4.15
CA SER A 126 -4.85 -8.11 4.18
C SER A 126 -5.19 -8.56 5.60
N LYS A 127 -4.17 -9.02 6.35
CA LYS A 127 -4.32 -9.36 7.78
C LYS A 127 -4.69 -8.13 8.61
N ARG A 128 -4.03 -6.99 8.38
CA ARG A 128 -4.25 -5.75 9.11
C ARG A 128 -5.67 -5.21 8.92
N TYR A 129 -6.16 -5.20 7.68
CA TYR A 129 -7.46 -4.62 7.35
C TYR A 129 -8.62 -5.63 7.39
N GLY A 130 -8.35 -6.93 7.52
CA GLY A 130 -9.37 -7.98 7.64
C GLY A 130 -10.13 -8.26 6.35
N PHE A 131 -9.59 -7.86 5.19
CA PHE A 131 -10.06 -8.18 3.86
C PHE A 131 -8.87 -8.34 2.90
N GLU A 132 -9.08 -9.00 1.78
CA GLU A 132 -8.03 -9.19 0.79
C GLU A 132 -7.60 -7.85 0.19
N VAL A 133 -6.31 -7.51 0.33
CA VAL A 133 -5.67 -6.35 -0.29
C VAL A 133 -4.70 -6.87 -1.34
N VAL A 134 -4.89 -6.45 -2.58
CA VAL A 134 -3.99 -6.78 -3.69
C VAL A 134 -3.27 -5.51 -4.18
N PRO A 135 -2.05 -5.63 -4.72
CA PRO A 135 -1.36 -4.49 -5.32
C PRO A 135 -2.17 -3.93 -6.49
N SER A 136 -2.16 -2.61 -6.67
CA SER A 136 -2.73 -1.99 -7.87
C SER A 136 -1.90 -2.34 -9.11
N GLU A 137 -2.55 -2.30 -10.28
CA GLU A 137 -1.88 -2.48 -11.56
C GLU A 137 -0.65 -1.59 -11.68
N ASP A 138 -0.79 -0.30 -11.35
CA ASP A 138 0.30 0.68 -11.42
C ASP A 138 1.45 0.36 -10.46
N SER A 139 1.15 -0.17 -9.27
CA SER A 139 2.19 -0.54 -8.31
C SER A 139 3.07 -1.66 -8.83
N VAL A 140 2.45 -2.74 -9.34
CA VAL A 140 3.18 -3.87 -9.91
C VAL A 140 3.92 -3.46 -11.19
N ASN A 141 3.26 -2.65 -12.03
CA ASN A 141 3.85 -2.14 -13.26
C ASN A 141 5.13 -1.34 -12.97
N ARG A 142 5.09 -0.46 -11.99
CA ARG A 142 6.25 0.35 -11.58
C ARG A 142 7.41 -0.50 -11.11
N ILE A 143 7.15 -1.57 -10.36
CA ILE A 143 8.21 -2.51 -9.92
C ILE A 143 8.80 -3.23 -11.15
N GLY A 144 7.97 -3.74 -12.04
CA GLY A 144 8.43 -4.37 -13.29
C GLY A 144 9.35 -3.46 -14.09
N TYR A 145 8.99 -2.18 -14.24
CA TYR A 145 9.82 -1.19 -14.93
C TYR A 145 11.11 -0.83 -14.17
N GLN A 146 11.14 -0.90 -12.85
CA GLN A 146 12.39 -0.73 -12.10
C GLN A 146 13.41 -1.82 -12.44
N PHE A 147 12.97 -3.06 -12.62
CA PHE A 147 13.82 -4.16 -13.05
C PHE A 147 14.19 -4.08 -14.54
N LEU A 148 13.22 -3.73 -15.38
CA LEU A 148 13.45 -3.54 -16.82
C LEU A 148 14.53 -2.47 -17.08
N GLY A 149 14.46 -1.34 -16.38
CA GLY A 149 15.45 -0.27 -16.46
C GLY A 149 16.84 -0.63 -15.92
N ARG A 150 16.95 -1.75 -15.21
CA ARG A 150 18.22 -2.34 -14.73
C ARG A 150 18.69 -3.52 -15.60
N GLU A 151 18.00 -3.78 -16.70
CA GLU A 151 18.25 -4.90 -17.60
C GLU A 151 18.07 -6.28 -16.93
N ASP A 152 17.35 -6.33 -15.79
CA ASP A 152 16.97 -7.56 -15.11
C ASP A 152 15.62 -8.06 -15.69
N TYR A 153 15.73 -8.59 -16.91
CA TYR A 153 14.56 -8.98 -17.69
C TYR A 153 13.78 -10.13 -17.07
N ASP A 154 14.45 -11.04 -16.38
CA ASP A 154 13.79 -12.18 -15.76
C ASP A 154 12.86 -11.72 -14.63
N ARG A 155 13.33 -10.83 -13.75
CA ARG A 155 12.48 -10.24 -12.71
C ARG A 155 11.39 -9.32 -13.28
N ALA A 156 11.72 -8.50 -14.29
CA ALA A 156 10.72 -7.69 -14.97
C ALA A 156 9.57 -8.54 -15.52
N VAL A 157 9.88 -9.61 -16.24
CA VAL A 157 8.90 -10.57 -16.77
C VAL A 157 8.09 -11.23 -15.66
N GLU A 158 8.70 -11.58 -14.52
CA GLU A 158 8.02 -12.17 -13.38
C GLU A 158 6.94 -11.21 -12.83
N PHE A 159 7.30 -9.94 -12.59
CA PHE A 159 6.36 -8.93 -12.09
C PHE A 159 5.25 -8.62 -13.09
N PHE A 160 5.57 -8.48 -14.37
CA PHE A 160 4.55 -8.23 -15.39
C PHE A 160 3.62 -9.44 -15.58
N LYS A 161 4.10 -10.68 -15.51
CA LYS A 161 3.24 -11.86 -15.49
C LYS A 161 2.30 -11.88 -14.29
N TYR A 162 2.79 -11.46 -13.13
CA TYR A 162 1.94 -11.34 -11.95
C TYR A 162 0.87 -10.25 -12.15
N ASN A 163 1.23 -9.13 -12.79
CA ASN A 163 0.28 -8.07 -13.12
C ASN A 163 -0.81 -8.56 -14.10
N VAL A 164 -0.44 -9.30 -15.13
CA VAL A 164 -1.39 -9.95 -16.06
C VAL A 164 -2.34 -10.88 -15.31
N LYS A 165 -1.85 -11.65 -14.32
CA LYS A 165 -2.69 -12.53 -13.51
C LYS A 165 -3.74 -11.77 -12.70
N LEU A 166 -3.38 -10.61 -12.15
CA LEU A 166 -4.27 -9.78 -11.35
C LEU A 166 -5.26 -8.98 -12.22
N TYR A 167 -4.81 -8.50 -13.38
CA TYR A 167 -5.54 -7.59 -14.26
C TYR A 167 -5.69 -8.12 -15.71
N PRO A 168 -6.27 -9.31 -15.90
CA PRO A 168 -6.28 -9.99 -17.21
C PRO A 168 -7.07 -9.25 -18.32
N ASN A 169 -7.87 -8.25 -17.94
CA ASN A 169 -8.64 -7.45 -18.91
C ASN A 169 -7.94 -6.14 -19.29
N SER A 170 -6.89 -5.72 -18.57
CA SER A 170 -6.14 -4.51 -18.91
C SER A 170 -5.28 -4.75 -20.15
N ALA A 171 -5.30 -3.82 -21.09
CA ALA A 171 -4.43 -3.84 -22.26
C ALA A 171 -2.98 -3.51 -21.87
N ASN A 172 -2.82 -2.58 -20.92
CA ASN A 172 -1.53 -2.09 -20.48
C ASN A 172 -0.62 -3.17 -19.88
N VAL A 173 -1.19 -4.12 -19.12
CA VAL A 173 -0.36 -5.17 -18.50
C VAL A 173 0.25 -6.12 -19.54
N TYR A 174 -0.45 -6.33 -20.65
CA TYR A 174 0.08 -7.13 -21.76
C TYR A 174 1.12 -6.35 -22.56
N ASP A 175 0.92 -5.05 -22.77
CA ASP A 175 1.91 -4.21 -23.43
C ASP A 175 3.21 -4.17 -22.67
N SER A 176 3.17 -3.92 -21.35
CA SER A 176 4.34 -3.94 -20.48
C SER A 176 5.05 -5.31 -20.45
N LEU A 177 4.30 -6.42 -20.44
CA LEU A 177 4.88 -7.76 -20.53
C LEU A 177 5.51 -8.01 -21.91
N GLY A 178 4.88 -7.51 -22.98
CA GLY A 178 5.43 -7.54 -24.33
C GLY A 178 6.78 -6.82 -24.41
N GLU A 179 6.87 -5.62 -23.83
CA GLU A 179 8.10 -4.83 -23.77
C GLU A 179 9.22 -5.56 -23.01
N ALA A 180 8.91 -6.20 -21.89
CA ALA A 180 9.89 -6.96 -21.16
C ALA A 180 10.42 -8.17 -21.96
N PHE A 181 9.55 -8.88 -22.67
CA PHE A 181 9.98 -9.97 -23.54
C PHE A 181 10.79 -9.47 -24.74
N GLU A 182 10.40 -8.34 -25.35
CA GLU A 182 11.16 -7.74 -26.45
C GLU A 182 12.57 -7.37 -26.01
N ASN A 183 12.74 -6.68 -24.86
CA ASN A 183 14.05 -6.35 -24.30
C ASN A 183 14.86 -7.59 -23.93
N ALA A 184 14.21 -8.70 -23.57
CA ALA A 184 14.86 -10.00 -23.34
C ALA A 184 15.21 -10.75 -24.64
N GLY A 185 14.91 -10.20 -25.82
CA GLY A 185 15.11 -10.83 -27.12
C GLY A 185 14.14 -11.98 -27.44
N LYS A 186 13.06 -12.11 -26.69
CA LYS A 186 12.02 -13.15 -26.84
C LYS A 186 10.87 -12.61 -27.71
N LEU A 187 11.14 -12.46 -29.01
CA LEU A 187 10.24 -11.72 -29.91
C LEU A 187 8.89 -12.40 -30.14
N ASP A 188 8.82 -13.73 -30.11
CA ASP A 188 7.56 -14.46 -30.26
C ASP A 188 6.63 -14.20 -29.07
N GLU A 189 7.16 -14.26 -27.85
CA GLU A 189 6.43 -13.95 -26.63
C GLU A 189 6.03 -12.47 -26.60
N ALA A 190 6.89 -11.57 -27.06
CA ALA A 190 6.59 -10.15 -27.17
C ALA A 190 5.40 -9.92 -28.11
N LEU A 191 5.44 -10.48 -29.32
CA LEU A 191 4.36 -10.37 -30.32
C LEU A 191 3.03 -10.91 -29.78
N ALA A 192 3.07 -12.05 -29.09
CA ALA A 192 1.87 -12.64 -28.49
C ALA A 192 1.22 -11.71 -27.43
N ASN A 193 2.04 -11.05 -26.60
CA ASN A 193 1.55 -10.15 -25.57
C ASN A 193 1.07 -8.81 -26.15
N TYR A 194 1.81 -8.18 -27.06
CA TYR A 194 1.34 -6.98 -27.77
C TYR A 194 0.05 -7.22 -28.53
N SER A 195 -0.13 -8.40 -29.14
CA SER A 195 -1.38 -8.76 -29.81
C SER A 195 -2.55 -8.80 -28.82
N ARG A 196 -2.35 -9.32 -27.59
CA ARG A 196 -3.34 -9.30 -26.53
C ARG A 196 -3.67 -7.89 -26.05
N ALA A 197 -2.67 -7.00 -25.97
CA ALA A 197 -2.91 -5.59 -25.66
C ALA A 197 -3.83 -4.94 -26.70
N VAL A 198 -3.55 -5.13 -27.98
CA VAL A 198 -4.39 -4.65 -29.11
C VAL A 198 -5.81 -5.21 -29.03
N ASP A 199 -5.97 -6.50 -28.70
CA ASP A 199 -7.29 -7.15 -28.60
C ASP A 199 -8.10 -6.68 -27.38
N ASN A 200 -7.45 -6.29 -26.29
CA ASN A 200 -8.11 -5.87 -25.06
C ASN A 200 -8.47 -4.37 -25.07
N ALA A 201 -7.64 -3.53 -25.65
CA ALA A 201 -7.82 -2.08 -25.63
C ALA A 201 -9.23 -1.61 -26.08
N PRO A 202 -9.81 -2.12 -27.20
CA PRO A 202 -11.15 -1.69 -27.61
C PRO A 202 -12.25 -2.12 -26.63
N LYS A 203 -12.06 -3.25 -25.92
CA LYS A 203 -13.07 -3.80 -25.00
C LYS A 203 -13.26 -2.93 -23.76
N ILE A 204 -12.22 -2.20 -23.37
CA ILE A 204 -12.22 -1.32 -22.19
C ILE A 204 -12.20 0.17 -22.57
N GLY A 205 -12.21 0.48 -23.87
CA GLY A 205 -12.14 1.87 -24.37
C GLY A 205 -10.79 2.54 -24.08
N ASP A 206 -9.69 1.78 -24.12
CA ASP A 206 -8.34 2.33 -23.90
C ASP A 206 -7.90 3.11 -25.15
N ASP A 207 -7.62 4.38 -24.98
CA ASP A 207 -7.22 5.30 -26.06
C ASP A 207 -5.79 5.08 -26.55
N ARG A 208 -4.99 4.25 -25.85
CA ARG A 208 -3.63 3.86 -26.22
C ARG A 208 -3.56 2.77 -27.29
N LEU A 209 -4.69 2.31 -27.84
CA LEU A 209 -4.71 1.32 -28.93
C LEU A 209 -3.71 1.61 -30.07
N PRO A 210 -3.52 2.86 -30.53
CA PRO A 210 -2.50 3.15 -31.55
C PRO A 210 -1.08 2.78 -31.11
N ILE A 211 -0.71 3.04 -29.85
CA ILE A 211 0.60 2.69 -29.30
C ILE A 211 0.79 1.18 -29.27
N PHE A 212 -0.20 0.45 -28.75
CA PHE A 212 -0.14 -1.02 -28.70
C PHE A 212 -0.04 -1.64 -30.09
N THR A 213 -0.72 -1.05 -31.08
CA THR A 213 -0.65 -1.49 -32.48
C THR A 213 0.75 -1.26 -33.05
N GLU A 214 1.35 -0.10 -32.82
CA GLU A 214 2.70 0.21 -33.24
C GLU A 214 3.74 -0.76 -32.66
N ASN A 215 3.65 -1.04 -31.35
CA ASN A 215 4.53 -1.99 -30.68
C ASN A 215 4.43 -3.40 -31.28
N ARG A 216 3.19 -3.88 -31.50
CA ARG A 216 2.93 -5.18 -32.13
C ARG A 216 3.53 -5.25 -33.54
N ASP A 217 3.25 -4.25 -34.36
CA ASP A 217 3.65 -4.27 -35.78
C ASP A 217 5.17 -4.16 -35.91
N ARG A 218 5.83 -3.36 -35.08
CA ARG A 218 7.29 -3.27 -35.01
C ARG A 218 7.94 -4.64 -34.71
N VAL A 219 7.43 -5.38 -33.71
CA VAL A 219 7.98 -6.69 -33.36
C VAL A 219 7.69 -7.72 -34.44
N LYS A 220 6.53 -7.63 -35.10
CA LYS A 220 6.20 -8.49 -36.24
C LYS A 220 7.19 -8.30 -37.39
N ASP A 221 7.51 -7.04 -37.74
CA ASP A 221 8.49 -6.72 -38.79
C ASP A 221 9.90 -7.26 -38.46
N LEU A 222 10.30 -7.20 -37.17
CA LEU A 222 11.57 -7.75 -36.71
C LEU A 222 11.65 -9.27 -36.88
N LEU A 223 10.57 -9.99 -36.56
CA LEU A 223 10.52 -11.46 -36.78
C LEU A 223 10.56 -11.83 -38.26
N GLU A 224 9.83 -11.11 -39.13
CA GLU A 224 9.87 -11.34 -40.58
C GLU A 224 11.27 -11.10 -41.17
N GLN A 225 12.01 -10.14 -40.66
CA GLN A 225 13.41 -9.89 -41.08
C GLN A 225 14.35 -10.99 -40.64
N GLN A 226 14.16 -11.58 -39.45
CA GLN A 226 14.95 -12.70 -38.95
C GLN A 226 14.75 -13.99 -39.77
N GLU A 227 13.55 -14.22 -40.29
CA GLU A 227 13.26 -15.39 -41.12
C GLU A 227 13.83 -15.30 -42.54
N GLN A 228 14.13 -14.08 -43.02
CA GLN A 228 14.63 -13.84 -44.40
C GLN A 228 16.15 -13.77 -44.49
N GLY A 229 16.90 -13.76 -43.38
CA GLY A 229 18.37 -13.66 -43.31
C GLY A 229 19.02 -14.94 -42.89
#